data_c34108d65243559080568df243eb6893
#
_entry.id   c34108d65243559080568df243eb6893
#
_cell.length_a   1.000
_cell.length_b   1.000
_cell.length_c   1.000
_cell.angle_alpha   90.00
_cell.angle_beta   90.00
_cell.angle_gamma   90.00
#
_symmetry.space_group_name_H-M   'P 1'
#
loop_
_entity.id
_entity.type
_entity.pdbx_description
1 polymer ?
#
loop_
_entity_poly.entity_id
_entity_poly.type
_entity_poly.pdbx_seq_one_letter_code
_entity_poly.pdbx_strand_id
1 'polypeptide(L)'
;MIFLDTPGIHEVEKNSLKTSPNINERINAEAFISLREADVILRLIDPTRPQGIEDERIDTVLSFINKPIIRVETKQDLAKSYPGKNIDFKINSTTQENFEPLLEKIEEFLPEGPYLYDEDYYTDQPIDFRVSEIIREQLFAELGEEIPYASYVEIANVDNGNILSIQAYIHTETESQKKILIGKNGSKIQEIGTKSRLILEGIFGKKVFLGLRVKVDKNWRKNQKTLEKLFPKR
;
A
#
# COMPACT_ATOMS: atom_id res chain seq x y z
N MET A 1 12.55 3.04 -16.66
CA MET A 1 12.52 2.13 -15.48
C MET A 1 11.14 2.15 -14.86
N ILE A 2 10.59 0.98 -14.46
CA ILE A 2 9.30 0.85 -13.78
C ILE A 2 9.52 0.08 -12.49
N PHE A 3 8.99 0.58 -11.38
CA PHE A 3 9.03 -0.10 -10.09
C PHE A 3 7.70 -0.80 -9.81
N LEU A 4 7.78 -2.09 -9.43
CA LEU A 4 6.64 -2.85 -8.96
C LEU A 4 6.76 -2.97 -7.43
N ASP A 5 5.88 -2.28 -6.70
CA ASP A 5 5.76 -2.47 -5.26
C ASP A 5 5.06 -3.81 -4.99
N THR A 6 5.66 -4.63 -4.14
CA THR A 6 5.13 -5.95 -3.81
C THR A 6 4.72 -6.00 -2.35
N PRO A 7 3.57 -6.62 -2.05
CA PRO A 7 3.25 -6.97 -0.67
C PRO A 7 4.35 -7.85 -0.06
N GLY A 8 4.53 -7.77 1.26
CA GLY A 8 5.42 -8.70 1.97
C GLY A 8 4.99 -10.15 1.81
N ILE A 9 5.94 -11.09 1.86
CA ILE A 9 5.64 -12.53 1.85
C ILE A 9 5.32 -12.95 3.29
N HIS A 10 4.07 -13.32 3.53
CA HIS A 10 3.55 -13.67 4.85
C HIS A 10 3.40 -15.18 5.05
N GLU A 11 3.33 -15.60 6.31
CA GLU A 11 3.04 -17.00 6.65
C GLU A 11 1.60 -17.37 6.29
N VAL A 12 1.46 -18.52 5.61
CA VAL A 12 0.16 -19.12 5.34
C VAL A 12 -0.03 -20.28 6.32
N GLU A 13 -1.04 -20.19 7.18
CA GLU A 13 -1.39 -21.30 8.08
C GLU A 13 -1.78 -22.55 7.28
N LYS A 14 -1.01 -23.63 7.44
CA LYS A 14 -1.21 -24.91 6.74
C LYS A 14 -2.54 -25.63 7.04
N ASN A 15 -3.35 -25.10 7.96
CA ASN A 15 -4.55 -25.79 8.47
C ASN A 15 -5.89 -25.29 7.90
N SER A 16 -5.90 -24.52 6.85
CA SER A 16 -7.16 -24.13 6.23
C SER A 16 -7.60 -25.14 5.17
N LEU A 17 -8.34 -26.16 5.56
CA LEU A 17 -9.26 -26.93 4.70
C LEU A 17 -10.41 -26.04 4.19
N LYS A 18 -10.17 -24.77 3.94
CA LYS A 18 -11.17 -23.79 3.51
C LYS A 18 -11.14 -23.66 2.00
N THR A 19 -12.30 -23.75 1.43
CA THR A 19 -12.61 -23.66 -0.01
C THR A 19 -12.28 -22.31 -0.66
N SER A 20 -11.73 -21.36 0.08
CA SER A 20 -11.35 -20.04 -0.44
C SER A 20 -9.97 -19.63 0.11
N PRO A 21 -9.05 -19.12 -0.72
CA PRO A 21 -7.76 -18.63 -0.29
C PRO A 21 -7.94 -17.48 0.70
N ASN A 22 -7.16 -17.48 1.79
CA ASN A 22 -7.14 -16.37 2.72
C ASN A 22 -6.38 -15.17 2.11
N ILE A 23 -6.45 -14.00 2.76
CA ILE A 23 -5.83 -12.78 2.25
C ILE A 23 -4.30 -12.94 2.06
N ASN A 24 -3.61 -13.66 2.95
CA ASN A 24 -2.18 -13.90 2.87
C ASN A 24 -1.79 -14.78 1.67
N GLU A 25 -2.61 -15.76 1.30
CA GLU A 25 -2.38 -16.58 0.09
C GLU A 25 -2.49 -15.74 -1.18
N ARG A 26 -3.46 -14.81 -1.24
CA ARG A 26 -3.60 -13.89 -2.37
C ARG A 26 -2.42 -12.92 -2.46
N ILE A 27 -2.04 -12.33 -1.33
CA ILE A 27 -0.89 -11.44 -1.21
C ILE A 27 0.39 -12.12 -1.68
N ASN A 28 0.65 -13.34 -1.22
CA ASN A 28 1.82 -14.11 -1.64
C ASN A 28 1.77 -14.45 -3.13
N ALA A 29 0.60 -14.79 -3.68
CA ALA A 29 0.46 -15.08 -5.11
C ALA A 29 0.81 -13.85 -5.97
N GLU A 30 0.37 -12.65 -5.59
CA GLU A 30 0.72 -11.41 -6.29
C GLU A 30 2.23 -11.10 -6.19
N ALA A 31 2.83 -11.28 -5.01
CA ALA A 31 4.27 -11.14 -4.85
C ALA A 31 5.07 -12.10 -5.76
N PHE A 32 4.64 -13.36 -5.88
CA PHE A 32 5.29 -14.33 -6.78
C PHE A 32 5.12 -13.98 -8.26
N ILE A 33 3.98 -13.41 -8.67
CA ILE A 33 3.78 -12.95 -10.05
C ILE A 33 4.78 -11.80 -10.33
N SER A 34 4.84 -10.79 -9.46
CA SER A 34 5.77 -9.67 -9.61
C SER A 34 7.23 -10.12 -9.67
N LEU A 35 7.65 -11.10 -8.84
CA LEU A 35 8.99 -11.67 -8.89
C LEU A 35 9.30 -12.37 -10.23
N ARG A 36 8.30 -12.97 -10.89
CA ARG A 36 8.47 -13.59 -12.21
C ARG A 36 8.57 -12.56 -13.34
N GLU A 37 7.85 -11.46 -13.25
CA GLU A 37 7.80 -10.41 -14.27
C GLU A 37 8.98 -9.44 -14.18
N ALA A 38 9.50 -9.17 -12.98
CA ALA A 38 10.61 -8.23 -12.77
C ALA A 38 11.91 -8.69 -13.46
N ASP A 39 12.65 -7.75 -14.06
CA ASP A 39 14.00 -7.98 -14.58
C ASP A 39 15.05 -7.93 -13.48
N VAL A 40 14.86 -7.08 -12.47
CA VAL A 40 15.75 -6.87 -11.31
C VAL A 40 14.92 -6.90 -10.04
N ILE A 41 15.45 -7.46 -8.98
CA ILE A 41 14.79 -7.57 -7.68
C ILE A 41 15.54 -6.73 -6.64
N LEU A 42 14.82 -5.84 -5.95
CA LEU A 42 15.34 -5.12 -4.80
C LEU A 42 14.88 -5.83 -3.51
N ARG A 43 15.82 -6.35 -2.75
CA ARG A 43 15.58 -6.88 -1.40
C ARG A 43 15.82 -5.76 -0.38
N LEU A 44 14.74 -5.12 0.08
CA LEU A 44 14.81 -4.08 1.10
C LEU A 44 14.96 -4.70 2.50
N ILE A 45 15.89 -4.20 3.29
CA ILE A 45 16.20 -4.67 4.64
C ILE A 45 16.11 -3.49 5.61
N ASP A 46 15.30 -3.67 6.66
CA ASP A 46 15.17 -2.70 7.75
C ASP A 46 16.12 -3.07 8.89
N PRO A 47 17.19 -2.28 9.14
CA PRO A 47 18.17 -2.58 10.19
C PRO A 47 17.73 -2.13 11.59
N THR A 48 16.55 -1.54 11.73
CA THR A 48 16.04 -1.07 13.04
C THR A 48 15.34 -2.17 13.83
N ARG A 49 15.01 -3.29 13.18
CA ARG A 49 14.39 -4.47 13.78
C ARG A 49 15.20 -5.76 13.52
N PRO A 50 15.11 -6.77 14.40
CA PRO A 50 15.72 -8.06 14.10
C PRO A 50 15.09 -8.69 12.86
N GLN A 51 15.90 -9.39 12.07
CA GLN A 51 15.43 -10.22 10.99
C GLN A 51 14.67 -11.42 11.58
N GLY A 52 13.46 -11.65 11.10
CA GLY A 52 12.57 -12.72 11.56
C GLY A 52 12.42 -13.86 10.54
N ILE A 53 11.51 -14.78 10.87
CA ILE A 53 11.19 -15.95 10.02
C ILE A 53 10.73 -15.52 8.62
N GLU A 54 10.01 -14.39 8.50
CA GLU A 54 9.58 -13.84 7.21
C GLU A 54 10.77 -13.40 6.35
N ASP A 55 11.77 -12.77 6.94
CA ASP A 55 13.00 -12.37 6.26
C ASP A 55 13.77 -13.60 5.73
N GLU A 56 13.90 -14.65 6.54
CA GLU A 56 14.53 -15.93 6.14
C GLU A 56 13.78 -16.61 5.00
N ARG A 57 12.46 -16.53 4.99
CA ARG A 57 11.63 -17.05 3.90
C ARG A 57 11.84 -16.30 2.61
N ILE A 58 11.85 -14.97 2.66
CA ILE A 58 12.15 -14.14 1.50
C ILE A 58 13.51 -14.53 0.93
N ASP A 59 14.53 -14.63 1.76
CA ASP A 59 15.89 -14.98 1.33
C ASP A 59 15.91 -16.41 0.74
N THR A 60 15.13 -17.34 1.29
CA THR A 60 14.97 -18.69 0.73
C THR A 60 14.32 -18.65 -0.65
N VAL A 61 13.23 -17.91 -0.81
CA VAL A 61 12.55 -17.75 -2.12
C VAL A 61 13.50 -17.14 -3.14
N LEU A 62 14.21 -16.09 -2.77
CA LEU A 62 15.16 -15.39 -3.63
C LEU A 62 16.33 -16.29 -4.05
N SER A 63 16.74 -17.26 -3.23
CA SER A 63 17.82 -18.20 -3.58
C SER A 63 17.49 -19.11 -4.75
N PHE A 64 16.21 -19.30 -5.10
CA PHE A 64 15.76 -20.09 -6.25
C PHE A 64 15.51 -19.24 -7.50
N ILE A 65 15.71 -17.92 -7.43
CA ILE A 65 15.45 -17.01 -8.54
C ILE A 65 16.76 -16.72 -9.26
N ASN A 66 16.77 -16.97 -10.57
CA ASN A 66 17.92 -16.70 -11.44
C ASN A 66 17.79 -15.30 -12.09
N LYS A 67 17.76 -14.24 -11.26
CA LYS A 67 17.71 -12.85 -11.70
C LYS A 67 18.65 -12.02 -10.85
N PRO A 68 19.07 -10.83 -11.31
CA PRO A 68 19.84 -9.90 -10.48
C PRO A 68 19.05 -9.52 -9.22
N ILE A 69 19.68 -9.65 -8.06
CA ILE A 69 19.12 -9.27 -6.77
C ILE A 69 20.06 -8.25 -6.13
N ILE A 70 19.54 -7.07 -5.84
CA ILE A 70 20.28 -6.00 -5.16
C ILE A 70 19.73 -5.91 -3.73
N ARG A 71 20.59 -6.11 -2.72
CA ARG A 71 20.25 -6.01 -1.30
C ARG A 71 20.48 -4.59 -0.81
N VAL A 72 19.40 -3.96 -0.37
CA VAL A 72 19.39 -2.55 0.01
C VAL A 72 18.98 -2.41 1.48
N GLU A 73 19.89 -1.93 2.32
CA GLU A 73 19.60 -1.57 3.71
C GLU A 73 19.02 -0.15 3.74
N THR A 74 17.80 -0.02 4.26
CA THR A 74 17.04 1.23 4.30
C THR A 74 17.19 1.96 5.64
N LYS A 75 16.48 3.08 5.84
CA LYS A 75 16.37 3.81 7.12
C LYS A 75 17.73 4.15 7.76
N GLN A 76 18.67 4.63 6.93
CA GLN A 76 20.00 4.96 7.41
C GLN A 76 20.04 6.17 8.38
N ASP A 77 18.94 6.90 8.52
CA ASP A 77 18.68 7.98 9.48
C ASP A 77 18.37 7.49 10.90
N LEU A 78 18.00 6.21 11.05
CA LEU A 78 17.63 5.64 12.34
C LEU A 78 18.75 4.80 12.97
N ALA A 79 18.64 4.53 14.28
CA ALA A 79 19.58 3.68 14.99
C ALA A 79 19.56 2.24 14.45
N LYS A 80 20.75 1.70 14.14
CA LYS A 80 20.92 0.38 13.50
C LYS A 80 21.42 -0.62 14.50
N SER A 81 20.53 -1.48 14.98
CA SER A 81 20.89 -2.56 15.90
C SER A 81 21.07 -3.90 15.19
N TYR A 82 20.53 -4.04 13.98
CA TYR A 82 20.45 -5.32 13.25
C TYR A 82 20.87 -5.17 11.78
N PRO A 83 22.16 -4.93 11.48
CA PRO A 83 22.63 -4.76 10.10
C PRO A 83 22.37 -6.01 9.27
N GLY A 84 21.99 -5.78 8.01
CA GLY A 84 21.78 -6.85 7.05
C GLY A 84 23.08 -7.56 6.64
N LYS A 85 22.94 -8.77 6.07
CA LYS A 85 24.06 -9.53 5.50
C LYS A 85 24.14 -9.28 3.99
N ASN A 86 25.39 -9.21 3.48
CA ASN A 86 25.64 -9.07 2.04
C ASN A 86 24.89 -7.87 1.42
N ILE A 87 25.02 -6.71 2.04
CA ILE A 87 24.37 -5.47 1.62
C ILE A 87 25.16 -4.84 0.48
N ASP A 88 24.47 -4.56 -0.63
CA ASP A 88 25.04 -3.89 -1.80
C ASP A 88 24.95 -2.35 -1.64
N PHE A 89 23.81 -1.86 -1.14
CA PHE A 89 23.57 -0.43 -0.94
C PHE A 89 22.97 -0.14 0.43
N LYS A 90 23.26 1.04 0.95
CA LYS A 90 22.66 1.61 2.16
C LYS A 90 22.06 2.96 1.78
N ILE A 91 20.75 3.10 1.95
CA ILE A 91 20.02 4.30 1.51
C ILE A 91 19.25 4.96 2.66
N ASN A 92 19.07 6.26 2.50
CA ASN A 92 18.14 7.05 3.33
C ASN A 92 17.07 7.65 2.43
N SER A 93 15.80 7.19 2.59
CA SER A 93 14.68 7.68 1.79
C SER A 93 14.27 9.12 2.12
N THR A 94 14.60 9.61 3.32
CA THR A 94 14.27 10.99 3.74
C THR A 94 15.23 12.01 3.12
N THR A 95 16.53 11.68 3.07
CA THR A 95 17.56 12.58 2.53
C THR A 95 17.94 12.26 1.08
N GLN A 96 17.44 11.16 0.52
CA GLN A 96 17.79 10.60 -0.79
C GLN A 96 19.27 10.19 -0.90
N GLU A 97 19.96 9.98 0.23
CA GLU A 97 21.35 9.56 0.24
C GLU A 97 21.52 8.19 -0.44
N ASN A 98 22.50 8.09 -1.35
CA ASN A 98 22.83 6.91 -2.15
C ASN A 98 21.71 6.42 -3.11
N PHE A 99 20.72 7.23 -3.44
CA PHE A 99 19.71 6.87 -4.43
C PHE A 99 20.26 6.82 -5.84
N GLU A 100 21.00 7.86 -6.28
CA GLU A 100 21.57 7.90 -7.63
C GLU A 100 22.47 6.69 -7.94
N PRO A 101 23.43 6.31 -7.10
CA PRO A 101 24.23 5.10 -7.32
C PRO A 101 23.40 3.80 -7.36
N LEU A 102 22.31 3.73 -6.57
CA LEU A 102 21.39 2.60 -6.63
C LEU A 102 20.63 2.55 -7.95
N LEU A 103 20.13 3.70 -8.44
CA LEU A 103 19.42 3.77 -9.71
C LEU A 103 20.34 3.41 -10.88
N GLU A 104 21.56 3.94 -10.93
CA GLU A 104 22.55 3.58 -11.93
C GLU A 104 22.80 2.06 -11.92
N LYS A 105 22.93 1.45 -10.73
CA LYS A 105 23.13 0.00 -10.62
C LYS A 105 21.94 -0.82 -11.10
N ILE A 106 20.73 -0.34 -10.86
CA ILE A 106 19.52 -0.99 -11.39
C ILE A 106 19.51 -0.92 -12.93
N GLU A 107 19.83 0.24 -13.50
CA GLU A 107 19.86 0.43 -14.95
C GLU A 107 20.84 -0.50 -15.68
N GLU A 108 21.98 -0.83 -15.08
CA GLU A 108 22.93 -1.80 -15.63
C GLU A 108 22.32 -3.18 -15.90
N PHE A 109 21.28 -3.57 -15.16
CA PHE A 109 20.63 -4.88 -15.27
C PHE A 109 19.34 -4.84 -16.09
N LEU A 110 18.83 -3.66 -16.41
CA LEU A 110 17.58 -3.54 -17.17
C LEU A 110 17.81 -3.76 -18.67
N PRO A 111 16.94 -4.50 -19.35
CA PRO A 111 16.98 -4.62 -20.79
C PRO A 111 16.56 -3.30 -21.46
N GLU A 112 17.14 -2.99 -22.62
CA GLU A 112 16.61 -1.95 -23.48
C GLU A 112 15.28 -2.37 -24.07
N GLY A 113 14.31 -1.45 -24.11
CA GLY A 113 12.97 -1.71 -24.63
C GLY A 113 12.20 -0.42 -24.97
N PRO A 114 11.03 -0.57 -25.60
CA PRO A 114 10.15 0.56 -25.86
C PRO A 114 9.59 1.13 -24.56
N TYR A 115 9.15 2.39 -24.61
CA TYR A 115 8.38 2.98 -23.53
C TYR A 115 7.09 2.17 -23.32
N LEU A 116 6.86 1.71 -22.09
CA LEU A 116 5.65 0.96 -21.71
C LEU A 116 4.47 1.88 -21.39
N TYR A 117 4.76 3.14 -21.09
CA TYR A 117 3.79 4.19 -20.81
C TYR A 117 4.19 5.46 -21.55
N ASP A 118 3.20 6.23 -22.00
CA ASP A 118 3.44 7.56 -22.57
C ASP A 118 3.96 8.51 -21.47
N GLU A 119 4.81 9.48 -21.83
CA GLU A 119 5.42 10.41 -20.87
C GLU A 119 4.37 11.26 -20.13
N ASP A 120 3.26 11.57 -20.78
CA ASP A 120 2.14 12.33 -20.20
C ASP A 120 1.16 11.46 -19.38
N TYR A 121 1.40 10.15 -19.31
CA TYR A 121 0.52 9.21 -18.62
C TYR A 121 0.75 9.24 -17.12
N TYR A 122 -0.15 9.90 -16.41
CA TYR A 122 0.00 10.11 -14.96
C TYR A 122 -0.43 8.89 -14.14
N THR A 123 -1.57 8.26 -14.46
CA THR A 123 -2.10 7.10 -13.70
C THR A 123 -3.25 6.43 -14.43
N ASP A 124 -3.33 5.09 -14.36
CA ASP A 124 -4.45 4.26 -14.81
C ASP A 124 -5.50 4.03 -13.71
N GLN A 125 -5.22 4.50 -12.49
CA GLN A 125 -6.11 4.26 -11.37
C GLN A 125 -7.44 5.00 -11.50
N PRO A 126 -8.57 4.32 -11.34
CA PRO A 126 -9.90 4.94 -11.34
C PRO A 126 -10.01 6.04 -10.27
N ILE A 127 -10.84 7.04 -10.54
CA ILE A 127 -11.05 8.16 -9.60
C ILE A 127 -11.47 7.66 -8.22
N ASP A 128 -12.35 6.68 -8.15
CA ASP A 128 -12.83 6.10 -6.88
C ASP A 128 -11.70 5.49 -6.06
N PHE A 129 -10.78 4.76 -6.71
CA PHE A 129 -9.61 4.21 -6.03
C PHE A 129 -8.73 5.32 -5.47
N ARG A 130 -8.39 6.32 -6.30
CA ARG A 130 -7.56 7.46 -5.87
C ARG A 130 -8.19 8.22 -4.69
N VAL A 131 -9.50 8.47 -4.77
CA VAL A 131 -10.26 9.13 -3.68
C VAL A 131 -10.23 8.28 -2.41
N SER A 132 -10.44 6.97 -2.53
CA SER A 132 -10.42 6.07 -1.36
C SER A 132 -9.06 6.06 -0.66
N GLU A 133 -7.97 6.06 -1.42
CA GLU A 133 -6.62 6.07 -0.86
C GLU A 133 -6.27 7.40 -0.18
N ILE A 134 -6.71 8.53 -0.72
CA ILE A 134 -6.56 9.85 -0.06
C ILE A 134 -7.32 9.90 1.26
N ILE A 135 -8.54 9.36 1.31
CA ILE A 135 -9.29 9.28 2.57
C ILE A 135 -8.58 8.34 3.55
N ARG A 136 -8.06 7.20 3.09
CA ARG A 136 -7.29 6.26 3.92
C ARG A 136 -6.03 6.88 4.49
N GLU A 137 -5.28 7.63 3.71
CA GLU A 137 -4.11 8.38 4.19
C GLU A 137 -4.47 9.29 5.37
N GLN A 138 -5.57 10.03 5.26
CA GLN A 138 -6.01 10.91 6.35
C GLN A 138 -6.53 10.12 7.57
N LEU A 139 -7.09 8.92 7.38
CA LEU A 139 -7.41 8.02 8.49
C LEU A 139 -6.16 7.61 9.27
N PHE A 140 -5.07 7.24 8.59
CA PHE A 140 -3.80 6.90 9.22
C PHE A 140 -3.17 8.09 9.94
N ALA A 141 -3.22 9.28 9.34
CA ALA A 141 -2.66 10.48 9.93
C ALA A 141 -3.38 10.89 11.23
N GLU A 142 -4.70 10.67 11.31
CA GLU A 142 -5.54 11.19 12.39
C GLU A 142 -5.86 10.21 13.52
N LEU A 143 -5.78 8.91 13.27
CA LEU A 143 -6.30 7.87 14.18
C LEU A 143 -5.24 6.88 14.68
N GLY A 144 -3.96 7.06 14.33
CA GLY A 144 -2.91 6.09 14.63
C GLY A 144 -3.12 4.78 13.86
N GLU A 145 -2.56 3.67 14.34
CA GLU A 145 -2.48 2.45 13.54
C GLU A 145 -3.68 1.51 13.66
N GLU A 146 -4.27 1.32 14.83
CA GLU A 146 -5.28 0.26 15.05
C GLU A 146 -6.55 0.42 14.22
N ILE A 147 -7.12 1.63 14.18
CA ILE A 147 -8.42 1.87 13.53
C ILE A 147 -8.30 1.86 12.01
N PRO A 148 -7.32 2.52 11.38
CA PRO A 148 -7.14 2.46 9.93
C PRO A 148 -6.94 1.04 9.41
N TYR A 149 -6.15 0.21 10.11
CA TYR A 149 -5.98 -1.20 9.74
C TYR A 149 -7.27 -2.03 9.89
N ALA A 150 -8.16 -1.64 10.79
CA ALA A 150 -9.45 -2.31 11.00
C ALA A 150 -10.58 -1.74 10.13
N SER A 151 -10.28 -0.83 9.21
CA SER A 151 -11.26 -0.13 8.38
C SER A 151 -10.95 -0.21 6.89
N TYR A 152 -11.98 0.06 6.08
CA TYR A 152 -11.83 0.27 4.64
C TYR A 152 -12.74 1.41 4.18
N VAL A 153 -12.39 2.01 3.03
CA VAL A 153 -13.18 3.08 2.40
C VAL A 153 -13.89 2.54 1.18
N GLU A 154 -15.19 2.75 1.11
CA GLU A 154 -16.04 2.43 -0.03
C GLU A 154 -16.53 3.73 -0.67
N ILE A 155 -16.27 3.92 -1.95
CA ILE A 155 -16.84 5.01 -2.71
C ILE A 155 -18.23 4.59 -3.20
N ALA A 156 -19.24 5.32 -2.75
CA ALA A 156 -20.63 5.03 -3.12
C ALA A 156 -21.04 5.71 -4.42
N ASN A 157 -20.53 6.93 -4.65
CA ASN A 157 -20.80 7.69 -5.85
C ASN A 157 -19.73 8.76 -6.08
N VAL A 158 -19.35 8.96 -7.34
CA VAL A 158 -18.54 10.08 -7.81
C VAL A 158 -19.25 10.73 -8.97
N ASP A 159 -19.56 12.01 -8.84
CA ASP A 159 -20.08 12.86 -9.93
C ASP A 159 -19.02 13.91 -10.27
N ASN A 160 -18.43 13.78 -11.46
CA ASN A 160 -17.34 14.63 -11.93
C ASN A 160 -17.85 15.79 -12.81
N GLY A 161 -18.80 16.58 -12.29
CA GLY A 161 -19.28 17.79 -12.91
C GLY A 161 -18.37 19.02 -12.69
N ASN A 162 -18.97 20.22 -12.68
CA ASN A 162 -18.28 21.48 -12.35
C ASN A 162 -17.70 21.46 -10.92
N ILE A 163 -18.35 20.76 -10.02
CA ILE A 163 -17.90 20.44 -8.68
C ILE A 163 -17.75 18.92 -8.63
N LEU A 164 -16.64 18.43 -8.14
CA LEU A 164 -16.45 17.00 -7.91
C LEU A 164 -17.21 16.59 -6.65
N SER A 165 -18.35 15.91 -6.83
CA SER A 165 -19.19 15.46 -5.71
C SER A 165 -18.93 14.00 -5.40
N ILE A 166 -18.51 13.71 -4.17
CA ILE A 166 -18.09 12.39 -3.71
C ILE A 166 -18.91 11.99 -2.48
N GLN A 167 -19.48 10.79 -2.52
CA GLN A 167 -20.10 10.15 -1.36
C GLN A 167 -19.30 8.89 -1.00
N ALA A 168 -18.78 8.82 0.22
CA ALA A 168 -17.98 7.70 0.67
C ALA A 168 -18.44 7.17 2.04
N TYR A 169 -18.26 5.87 2.22
CA TYR A 169 -18.46 5.18 3.49
C TYR A 169 -17.12 4.70 4.03
N ILE A 170 -16.88 4.97 5.31
CA ILE A 170 -15.77 4.37 6.05
C ILE A 170 -16.36 3.24 6.87
N HIS A 171 -15.92 2.02 6.62
CA HIS A 171 -16.39 0.83 7.32
C HIS A 171 -15.40 0.43 8.40
N THR A 172 -15.91 0.13 9.59
CA THR A 172 -15.15 -0.36 10.74
C THR A 172 -15.70 -1.72 11.19
N GLU A 173 -14.92 -2.51 11.91
CA GLU A 173 -15.37 -3.83 12.38
C GLU A 173 -16.32 -3.76 13.57
N THR A 174 -16.22 -2.70 14.41
CA THR A 174 -16.98 -2.60 15.67
C THR A 174 -17.59 -1.21 15.87
N GLU A 175 -18.66 -1.17 16.69
CA GLU A 175 -19.27 0.10 17.11
C GLU A 175 -18.30 0.98 17.94
N SER A 176 -17.39 0.38 18.68
CA SER A 176 -16.37 1.09 19.45
C SER A 176 -15.43 1.87 18.53
N GLN A 177 -14.90 1.21 17.49
CA GLN A 177 -14.05 1.82 16.47
C GLN A 177 -14.79 2.95 15.73
N LYS A 178 -16.06 2.72 15.37
CA LYS A 178 -16.92 3.74 14.76
C LYS A 178 -17.03 5.00 15.64
N LYS A 179 -17.25 4.84 16.95
CA LYS A 179 -17.33 5.99 17.88
C LYS A 179 -16.02 6.77 17.95
N ILE A 180 -14.87 6.09 17.96
CA ILE A 180 -13.55 6.72 17.97
C ILE A 180 -13.32 7.48 16.66
N LEU A 181 -13.64 6.87 15.51
CA LEU A 181 -13.49 7.48 14.19
C LEU A 181 -14.38 8.72 14.01
N ILE A 182 -15.61 8.68 14.51
CA ILE A 182 -16.50 9.85 14.48
C ILE A 182 -15.95 10.95 15.38
N GLY A 183 -15.47 10.60 16.57
CA GLY A 183 -14.99 11.52 17.57
C GLY A 183 -16.11 12.27 18.31
N LYS A 184 -15.75 13.07 19.29
CA LYS A 184 -16.72 13.87 20.07
C LYS A 184 -17.43 14.86 19.15
N ASN A 185 -18.76 14.79 19.11
CA ASN A 185 -19.62 15.63 18.25
C ASN A 185 -19.24 15.61 16.75
N GLY A 186 -18.64 14.51 16.28
CA GLY A 186 -18.24 14.38 14.88
C GLY A 186 -16.91 15.06 14.52
N SER A 187 -16.13 15.54 15.50
CA SER A 187 -14.93 16.33 15.24
C SER A 187 -13.87 15.59 14.40
N LYS A 188 -13.62 14.29 14.66
CA LYS A 188 -12.60 13.54 13.93
C LYS A 188 -12.98 13.29 12.49
N ILE A 189 -14.21 12.83 12.23
CA ILE A 189 -14.67 12.60 10.84
C ILE A 189 -14.72 13.91 10.03
N GLN A 190 -15.04 15.03 10.67
CA GLN A 190 -15.02 16.35 10.06
C GLN A 190 -13.58 16.78 9.70
N GLU A 191 -12.61 16.55 10.59
CA GLU A 191 -11.19 16.83 10.35
C GLU A 191 -10.65 16.02 9.17
N ILE A 192 -10.87 14.70 9.18
CA ILE A 192 -10.52 13.79 8.08
C ILE A 192 -11.16 14.27 6.77
N GLY A 193 -12.45 14.56 6.76
CA GLY A 193 -13.16 15.04 5.57
C GLY A 193 -12.61 16.35 5.04
N THR A 194 -12.27 17.29 5.93
CA THR A 194 -11.71 18.59 5.53
C THR A 194 -10.33 18.43 4.90
N LYS A 195 -9.42 17.67 5.53
CA LYS A 195 -8.08 17.42 4.99
C LYS A 195 -8.12 16.67 3.67
N SER A 196 -8.90 15.59 3.59
CA SER A 196 -9.10 14.85 2.34
C SER A 196 -9.63 15.75 1.23
N ARG A 197 -10.63 16.59 1.51
CA ARG A 197 -11.20 17.51 0.52
C ARG A 197 -10.17 18.48 -0.03
N LEU A 198 -9.33 19.08 0.81
CA LEU A 198 -8.30 20.03 0.38
C LEU A 198 -7.26 19.37 -0.54
N ILE A 199 -6.85 18.14 -0.23
CA ILE A 199 -5.93 17.36 -1.08
C ILE A 199 -6.59 17.07 -2.43
N LEU A 200 -7.86 16.61 -2.42
CA LEU A 200 -8.62 16.33 -3.63
C LEU A 200 -8.81 17.58 -4.50
N GLU A 201 -9.08 18.74 -3.90
CA GLU A 201 -9.17 20.02 -4.62
C GLU A 201 -7.84 20.37 -5.33
N GLY A 202 -6.71 20.13 -4.66
CA GLY A 202 -5.38 20.32 -5.24
C GLY A 202 -5.10 19.40 -6.42
N ILE A 203 -5.45 18.10 -6.28
CA ILE A 203 -5.19 17.09 -7.32
C ILE A 203 -6.10 17.28 -8.55
N PHE A 204 -7.38 17.57 -8.34
CA PHE A 204 -8.36 17.66 -9.44
C PHE A 204 -8.54 19.08 -10.00
N GLY A 205 -7.91 20.09 -9.39
CA GLY A 205 -7.98 21.49 -9.85
C GLY A 205 -9.38 22.11 -9.82
N LYS A 206 -10.30 21.56 -9.04
CA LYS A 206 -11.71 22.01 -8.93
C LYS A 206 -12.24 21.89 -7.51
N LYS A 207 -13.36 22.55 -7.22
CA LYS A 207 -14.02 22.42 -5.92
C LYS A 207 -14.54 21.01 -5.72
N VAL A 208 -14.42 20.52 -4.46
CA VAL A 208 -14.84 19.18 -4.06
C VAL A 208 -15.90 19.26 -2.96
N PHE A 209 -17.00 18.55 -3.16
CA PHE A 209 -17.95 18.20 -2.11
C PHE A 209 -17.68 16.76 -1.68
N LEU A 210 -17.26 16.55 -0.43
CA LEU A 210 -16.97 15.24 0.14
C LEU A 210 -17.92 14.91 1.30
N GLY A 211 -18.85 13.99 1.05
CA GLY A 211 -19.76 13.45 2.06
C GLY A 211 -19.21 12.14 2.64
N LEU A 212 -18.81 12.13 3.92
CA LEU A 212 -18.32 10.95 4.62
C LEU A 212 -19.37 10.42 5.59
N ARG A 213 -19.57 9.10 5.62
CA ARG A 213 -20.39 8.40 6.61
C ARG A 213 -19.65 7.18 7.14
N VAL A 214 -19.82 6.87 8.43
CA VAL A 214 -19.20 5.70 9.07
C VAL A 214 -20.25 4.61 9.27
N LYS A 215 -19.91 3.40 8.81
CA LYS A 215 -20.72 2.19 8.97
C LYS A 215 -19.94 1.12 9.71
N VAL A 216 -20.63 0.16 10.29
CA VAL A 216 -20.00 -1.05 10.85
C VAL A 216 -20.25 -2.20 9.90
N ASP A 217 -19.18 -2.86 9.49
CA ASP A 217 -19.19 -4.09 8.71
C ASP A 217 -18.40 -5.16 9.48
N LYS A 218 -19.12 -5.97 10.24
CA LYS A 218 -18.52 -7.00 11.11
C LYS A 218 -17.81 -8.07 10.30
N ASN A 219 -16.58 -8.38 10.68
CA ASN A 219 -15.79 -9.45 10.04
C ASN A 219 -15.55 -9.25 8.52
N TRP A 220 -15.53 -8.03 8.01
CA TRP A 220 -15.35 -7.74 6.59
C TRP A 220 -14.09 -8.41 5.98
N ARG A 221 -13.03 -8.56 6.78
CA ARG A 221 -11.79 -9.25 6.37
C ARG A 221 -11.97 -10.73 6.05
N LYS A 222 -13.08 -11.34 6.50
CA LYS A 222 -13.46 -12.72 6.22
C LYS A 222 -14.59 -12.81 5.19
N ASN A 223 -15.15 -11.68 4.78
CA ASN A 223 -16.24 -11.63 3.82
C ASN A 223 -15.68 -11.60 2.39
N GLN A 224 -15.79 -12.71 1.69
CA GLN A 224 -15.25 -12.89 0.35
C GLN A 224 -15.79 -11.84 -0.64
N LYS A 225 -17.09 -11.50 -0.57
CA LYS A 225 -17.69 -10.48 -1.47
C LYS A 225 -17.08 -9.09 -1.23
N THR A 226 -16.87 -8.72 0.03
CA THR A 226 -16.21 -7.46 0.37
C THR A 226 -14.76 -7.46 -0.12
N LEU A 227 -14.02 -8.55 0.08
CA LEU A 227 -12.64 -8.68 -0.39
C LEU A 227 -12.53 -8.65 -1.92
N GLU A 228 -13.43 -9.30 -2.65
CA GLU A 228 -13.46 -9.25 -4.13
C GLU A 228 -13.76 -7.85 -4.66
N LYS A 229 -14.57 -7.08 -3.95
CA LYS A 229 -14.86 -5.67 -4.29
C LYS A 229 -13.66 -4.75 -4.04
N LEU A 230 -12.96 -4.96 -2.92
CA LEU A 230 -11.79 -4.15 -2.54
C LEU A 230 -10.54 -4.52 -3.33
N PHE A 231 -10.40 -5.78 -3.71
CA PHE A 231 -9.28 -6.33 -4.45
C PHE A 231 -9.79 -7.07 -5.70
N PRO A 232 -10.27 -6.33 -6.71
CA PRO A 232 -10.73 -6.94 -7.95
C PRO A 232 -9.57 -7.72 -8.60
N LYS A 233 -9.86 -8.89 -9.16
CA LYS A 233 -8.86 -9.65 -9.94
C LYS A 233 -8.48 -8.79 -11.15
N ARG A 234 -7.20 -8.55 -11.31
CA ARG A 234 -6.60 -7.99 -12.53
C ARG A 234 -6.69 -8.99 -13.68
#